data_3d81d6d6b80ecc3494a1d241a6a815ef
#
_entry.id   3d81d6d6b80ecc3494a1d241a6a815ef
#
_cell.length_a   1.000
_cell.length_b   1.000
_cell.length_c   1.000
_cell.angle_alpha   90.00
_cell.angle_beta   90.00
_cell.angle_gamma   90.00
#
_symmetry.space_group_name_H-M   'P 1'
#
loop_
_entity.id
_entity.type
_entity.pdbx_description
1 polymer ?
#
loop_
_entity_poly.entity_id
_entity_poly.type
_entity_poly.pdbx_seq_one_letter_code
_entity_poly.pdbx_strand_id
1 'polypeptide(L)'
;MKLLYITNGVFGIGGLERVLSIKASYFADYLGYEVHIISLNDKTEQPFYTFSPRIIIHEVKTLGKGLSYFKSYIKGINRIVGQVRPNIISVCDDGLKGLYVPLWINKGVAAIIYERHASMRLTGGKLAQKLMAWGGYLYDRVVVLTHYNLSEWSSSNLSVIPNPLSFVPQRVSPLNHKKAICVGTISYNKGYDLLIDAWVQVAAKHPDWTVEIYGKGDTSQLQKLIDQKRLTKQIVFCGPTNQIQEKYLESSFLILPSRSEGFGMVLIEAMACGLPCISFDCPCGPRDIIENGKNGYLVESERIDLLAMAINKVIESPMLLQQMGKYARESIHAYHIETIASAWQQLFSKLK
;
A
#
# COMPACT_ATOMS: atom_id res chain seq x y z
N MET A 1 -3.39 -11.21 24.51
CA MET A 1 -4.13 -11.74 23.34
C MET A 1 -3.14 -12.40 22.41
N LYS A 2 -3.52 -13.56 21.81
CA LYS A 2 -2.66 -14.24 20.82
C LYS A 2 -3.18 -13.96 19.41
N LEU A 3 -2.33 -13.42 18.56
CA LEU A 3 -2.61 -13.15 17.15
C LEU A 3 -1.80 -14.08 16.26
N LEU A 4 -2.43 -14.64 15.24
CA LEU A 4 -1.78 -15.45 14.23
C LEU A 4 -2.04 -14.85 12.85
N TYR A 5 -1.00 -14.40 12.18
CA TYR A 5 -1.06 -13.98 10.78
C TYR A 5 -0.73 -15.14 9.84
N ILE A 6 -1.46 -15.22 8.74
CA ILE A 6 -1.18 -16.17 7.64
C ILE A 6 -0.86 -15.35 6.41
N THR A 7 0.38 -15.43 5.90
CA THR A 7 0.85 -14.71 4.73
C THR A 7 1.61 -15.61 3.77
N ASN A 8 1.79 -15.18 2.52
CA ASN A 8 2.60 -15.89 1.52
C ASN A 8 4.10 -15.82 1.79
N GLY A 9 4.55 -14.79 2.50
CA GLY A 9 5.94 -14.60 2.87
C GLY A 9 6.15 -13.30 3.63
N VAL A 10 7.31 -13.20 4.31
CA VAL A 10 7.74 -12.00 5.05
C VAL A 10 9.07 -11.45 4.54
N PHE A 11 9.66 -12.08 3.52
CA PHE A 11 11.00 -11.73 2.98
C PHE A 11 10.93 -10.78 1.78
N GLY A 12 9.72 -10.50 1.27
CA GLY A 12 9.50 -9.58 0.17
C GLY A 12 9.78 -8.13 0.55
N ILE A 13 9.94 -7.30 -0.50
CA ILE A 13 10.12 -5.84 -0.40
C ILE A 13 8.81 -5.07 -0.67
N GLY A 14 7.69 -5.78 -0.65
CA GLY A 14 6.37 -5.26 -0.99
C GLY A 14 5.75 -4.42 0.11
N GLY A 15 4.63 -3.78 -0.23
CA GLY A 15 3.88 -2.96 0.73
C GLY A 15 3.24 -3.78 1.85
N LEU A 16 2.82 -5.02 1.56
CA LEU A 16 2.21 -5.90 2.56
C LEU A 16 3.20 -6.27 3.66
N GLU A 17 4.41 -6.72 3.29
CA GLU A 17 5.46 -7.08 4.23
C GLU A 17 5.87 -5.89 5.11
N ARG A 18 5.96 -4.70 4.52
CA ARG A 18 6.25 -3.46 5.25
C ARG A 18 5.13 -3.12 6.25
N VAL A 19 3.88 -3.14 5.82
CA VAL A 19 2.73 -2.87 6.68
C VAL A 19 2.64 -3.90 7.80
N LEU A 20 2.83 -5.18 7.49
CA LEU A 20 2.78 -6.25 8.48
C LEU A 20 3.91 -6.11 9.51
N SER A 21 5.13 -5.75 9.08
CA SER A 21 6.25 -5.55 10.01
C SER A 21 5.98 -4.43 11.01
N ILE A 22 5.42 -3.32 10.55
CA ILE A 22 5.07 -2.17 11.41
C ILE A 22 3.94 -2.54 12.38
N LYS A 23 2.83 -3.04 11.86
CA LYS A 23 1.63 -3.35 12.62
C LYS A 23 1.86 -4.46 13.64
N ALA A 24 2.43 -5.59 13.21
CA ALA A 24 2.68 -6.74 14.06
C ALA A 24 3.70 -6.41 15.17
N SER A 25 4.76 -5.65 14.84
CA SER A 25 5.74 -5.22 15.84
C SER A 25 5.11 -4.31 16.88
N TYR A 26 4.28 -3.35 16.46
CA TYR A 26 3.58 -2.48 17.40
C TYR A 26 2.68 -3.27 18.35
N PHE A 27 1.95 -4.25 17.85
CA PHE A 27 1.11 -5.12 18.68
C PHE A 27 1.92 -5.94 19.69
N ALA A 28 3.09 -6.44 19.30
CA ALA A 28 3.96 -7.20 20.19
C ALA A 28 4.65 -6.32 21.23
N ASP A 29 5.17 -5.17 20.84
CA ASP A 29 6.04 -4.33 21.68
C ASP A 29 5.26 -3.41 22.60
N TYR A 30 4.18 -2.81 22.11
CA TYR A 30 3.43 -1.76 22.84
C TYR A 30 2.10 -2.26 23.39
N LEU A 31 1.43 -3.22 22.75
CA LEU A 31 0.16 -3.76 23.24
C LEU A 31 0.34 -5.08 24.01
N GLY A 32 1.56 -5.62 24.07
CA GLY A 32 1.87 -6.85 24.79
C GLY A 32 1.15 -8.08 24.24
N TYR A 33 0.83 -8.11 22.93
CA TYR A 33 0.21 -9.27 22.31
C TYR A 33 1.26 -10.32 21.99
N GLU A 34 0.90 -11.59 22.14
CA GLU A 34 1.68 -12.73 21.63
C GLU A 34 1.39 -12.85 20.13
N VAL A 35 2.35 -12.45 19.30
CA VAL A 35 2.18 -12.37 17.85
C VAL A 35 2.94 -13.48 17.15
N HIS A 36 2.23 -14.25 16.34
CA HIS A 36 2.76 -15.30 15.48
C HIS A 36 2.49 -14.99 14.02
N ILE A 37 3.41 -15.35 13.14
CA ILE A 37 3.25 -15.21 11.69
C ILE A 37 3.55 -16.55 11.02
N ILE A 38 2.63 -17.07 10.24
CA ILE A 38 2.89 -18.17 9.31
C ILE A 38 3.37 -17.58 8.00
N SER A 39 4.58 -17.96 7.60
CA SER A 39 5.18 -17.63 6.32
C SER A 39 5.37 -18.89 5.48
N LEU A 40 5.05 -18.82 4.19
CA LEU A 40 5.09 -19.97 3.29
C LEU A 40 6.39 -20.01 2.51
N ASN A 41 7.07 -21.19 2.53
CA ASN A 41 8.26 -21.45 1.70
C ASN A 41 9.34 -20.39 1.82
N ASP A 42 9.55 -19.90 3.02
CA ASP A 42 10.56 -18.90 3.25
C ASP A 42 11.95 -19.45 2.96
N LYS A 43 12.77 -18.59 2.41
CA LYS A 43 14.19 -18.84 2.23
C LYS A 43 14.91 -18.54 3.55
N THR A 44 16.09 -19.08 3.72
CA THR A 44 16.95 -18.91 4.91
C THR A 44 17.50 -17.49 5.11
N GLU A 45 17.05 -16.53 4.32
CA GLU A 45 17.47 -15.12 4.39
C GLU A 45 16.68 -14.37 5.48
N GLN A 46 17.26 -13.31 6.01
CA GLN A 46 16.54 -12.44 6.95
C GLN A 46 15.46 -11.62 6.20
N PRO A 47 14.33 -11.31 6.86
CA PRO A 47 13.33 -10.43 6.29
C PRO A 47 13.92 -9.07 5.91
N PHE A 48 13.49 -8.51 4.78
CA PHE A 48 13.94 -7.18 4.34
C PHE A 48 13.51 -6.07 5.32
N TYR A 49 12.29 -6.18 5.86
CA TYR A 49 11.81 -5.29 6.91
C TYR A 49 12.07 -5.89 8.29
N THR A 50 12.44 -5.05 9.24
CA THR A 50 12.69 -5.48 10.61
C THR A 50 11.38 -5.77 11.33
N PHE A 51 11.24 -6.97 11.87
CA PHE A 51 10.18 -7.37 12.78
C PHE A 51 10.67 -7.31 14.22
N SER A 52 9.77 -7.05 15.16
CA SER A 52 10.09 -7.16 16.60
C SER A 52 10.62 -8.56 16.93
N PRO A 53 11.66 -8.67 17.76
CA PRO A 53 12.17 -9.97 18.20
C PRO A 53 11.18 -10.75 19.07
N ARG A 54 10.09 -10.14 19.50
CA ARG A 54 8.99 -10.79 20.22
C ARG A 54 8.04 -11.57 19.31
N ILE A 55 8.14 -11.37 17.99
CA ILE A 55 7.28 -12.06 17.01
C ILE A 55 7.86 -13.43 16.70
N ILE A 56 7.02 -14.46 16.73
CA ILE A 56 7.40 -15.81 16.39
C ILE A 56 6.98 -16.11 14.95
N ILE A 57 7.95 -16.27 14.05
CA ILE A 57 7.70 -16.62 12.65
C ILE A 57 7.77 -18.15 12.51
N HIS A 58 6.71 -18.72 11.95
CA HIS A 58 6.59 -20.15 11.67
C HIS A 58 6.68 -20.40 10.17
N GLU A 59 7.62 -21.22 9.76
CA GLU A 59 7.73 -21.66 8.37
C GLU A 59 6.78 -22.82 8.08
N VAL A 60 6.04 -22.71 6.98
CA VAL A 60 5.28 -23.82 6.40
C VAL A 60 5.87 -24.18 5.04
N LYS A 61 6.57 -25.32 4.98
CA LYS A 61 7.11 -25.87 3.74
C LYS A 61 5.99 -26.55 2.96
N THR A 62 5.69 -26.05 1.77
CA THR A 62 4.76 -26.69 0.87
C THR A 62 5.50 -27.62 -0.09
N LEU A 63 4.87 -28.75 -0.45
CA LEU A 63 5.49 -29.79 -1.26
C LEU A 63 4.81 -29.91 -2.61
N GLY A 64 5.58 -29.95 -3.69
CA GLY A 64 5.08 -30.20 -5.05
C GLY A 64 4.20 -29.07 -5.61
N LYS A 65 3.24 -29.46 -6.49
CA LYS A 65 2.26 -28.57 -7.13
C LYS A 65 0.84 -29.15 -6.99
N GLY A 66 -0.18 -28.34 -7.25
CA GLY A 66 -1.58 -28.76 -7.23
C GLY A 66 -2.03 -29.33 -5.89
N LEU A 67 -2.60 -30.55 -5.88
CA LEU A 67 -3.15 -31.16 -4.67
C LEU A 67 -2.11 -31.44 -3.58
N SER A 68 -0.88 -31.80 -3.93
CA SER A 68 0.20 -32.06 -2.96
C SER A 68 0.58 -30.75 -2.25
N TYR A 69 0.74 -29.67 -3.00
CA TYR A 69 0.95 -28.33 -2.47
C TYR A 69 -0.17 -27.96 -1.49
N PHE A 70 -1.43 -28.10 -1.92
CA PHE A 70 -2.58 -27.73 -1.11
C PHE A 70 -2.67 -28.55 0.19
N LYS A 71 -2.49 -29.88 0.12
CA LYS A 71 -2.49 -30.75 1.31
C LYS A 71 -1.39 -30.38 2.31
N SER A 72 -0.16 -30.13 1.84
CA SER A 72 0.95 -29.72 2.71
C SER A 72 0.72 -28.35 3.34
N TYR A 73 0.18 -27.40 2.56
CA TYR A 73 -0.21 -26.07 3.03
C TYR A 73 -1.21 -26.16 4.18
N ILE A 74 -2.36 -26.82 3.99
CA ILE A 74 -3.40 -26.95 5.00
C ILE A 74 -2.93 -27.72 6.23
N LYS A 75 -2.18 -28.81 6.05
CA LYS A 75 -1.60 -29.58 7.14
C LYS A 75 -0.63 -28.73 7.98
N GLY A 76 0.20 -27.93 7.31
CA GLY A 76 1.14 -27.02 7.97
C GLY A 76 0.45 -25.97 8.81
N ILE A 77 -0.57 -25.29 8.24
CA ILE A 77 -1.36 -24.28 8.96
C ILE A 77 -2.05 -24.91 10.16
N ASN A 78 -2.79 -26.01 9.98
CA ASN A 78 -3.55 -26.65 11.07
C ASN A 78 -2.64 -27.08 12.22
N ARG A 79 -1.42 -27.58 11.94
CA ARG A 79 -0.43 -27.90 12.96
C ARG A 79 -0.10 -26.67 13.82
N ILE A 80 0.18 -25.52 13.18
CA ILE A 80 0.59 -24.29 13.88
C ILE A 80 -0.63 -23.70 14.63
N VAL A 81 -1.80 -23.67 14.03
CA VAL A 81 -3.03 -23.22 14.70
C VAL A 81 -3.30 -24.05 15.97
N GLY A 82 -3.13 -25.38 15.89
CA GLY A 82 -3.30 -26.28 17.05
C GLY A 82 -2.24 -26.06 18.15
N GLN A 83 -1.02 -25.70 17.79
CA GLN A 83 0.05 -25.39 18.73
C GLN A 83 -0.13 -24.03 19.41
N VAL A 84 -0.42 -22.98 18.61
CA VAL A 84 -0.53 -21.59 19.06
C VAL A 84 -1.84 -21.36 19.81
N ARG A 85 -2.95 -21.97 19.35
CA ARG A 85 -4.31 -21.72 19.84
C ARG A 85 -4.61 -20.22 19.91
N PRO A 86 -4.62 -19.51 18.76
CA PRO A 86 -4.78 -18.07 18.71
C PRO A 86 -6.19 -17.64 19.14
N ASN A 87 -6.32 -16.39 19.58
CA ASN A 87 -7.62 -15.75 19.76
C ASN A 87 -8.15 -15.20 18.42
N ILE A 88 -7.24 -14.67 17.60
CA ILE A 88 -7.52 -14.10 16.28
C ILE A 88 -6.57 -14.69 15.25
N ILE A 89 -7.11 -15.11 14.12
CA ILE A 89 -6.37 -15.48 12.93
C ILE A 89 -6.61 -14.40 11.87
N SER A 90 -5.56 -13.76 11.38
CA SER A 90 -5.63 -12.77 10.32
C SER A 90 -4.97 -13.30 9.05
N VAL A 91 -5.74 -13.43 7.98
CA VAL A 91 -5.25 -13.92 6.68
C VAL A 91 -4.93 -12.74 5.79
N CYS A 92 -3.64 -12.58 5.48
CA CYS A 92 -3.06 -11.50 4.67
C CYS A 92 -2.57 -12.06 3.32
N ASP A 93 -3.35 -12.91 2.66
CA ASP A 93 -3.06 -13.47 1.34
C ASP A 93 -4.10 -12.95 0.36
N ASP A 94 -3.70 -12.07 -0.54
CA ASP A 94 -4.59 -11.39 -1.51
C ASP A 94 -5.16 -12.32 -2.61
N GLY A 95 -4.79 -13.60 -2.60
CA GLY A 95 -5.27 -14.59 -3.56
C GLY A 95 -6.51 -15.36 -3.11
N LEU A 96 -7.15 -16.08 -4.07
CA LEU A 96 -8.25 -16.99 -3.77
C LEU A 96 -7.85 -18.09 -2.77
N LYS A 97 -6.58 -18.50 -2.76
CA LYS A 97 -6.06 -19.47 -1.80
C LYS A 97 -6.26 -19.00 -0.37
N GLY A 98 -5.86 -17.77 -0.07
CA GLY A 98 -6.04 -17.16 1.25
C GLY A 98 -7.52 -17.00 1.60
N LEU A 99 -8.32 -16.53 0.63
CA LEU A 99 -9.75 -16.29 0.84
C LEU A 99 -10.52 -17.54 1.30
N TYR A 100 -10.15 -18.72 0.83
CA TYR A 100 -10.85 -19.98 1.17
C TYR A 100 -10.22 -20.76 2.32
N VAL A 101 -9.19 -20.19 2.99
CA VAL A 101 -8.56 -20.78 4.20
C VAL A 101 -9.59 -21.22 5.25
N PRO A 102 -10.66 -20.44 5.57
CA PRO A 102 -11.62 -20.84 6.61
C PRO A 102 -12.29 -22.20 6.38
N LEU A 103 -12.43 -22.64 5.14
CA LEU A 103 -13.05 -23.95 4.82
C LEU A 103 -12.17 -25.15 5.23
N TRP A 104 -10.87 -24.91 5.47
CA TRP A 104 -9.88 -25.99 5.56
C TRP A 104 -9.13 -26.01 6.89
N ILE A 105 -9.23 -24.93 7.69
CA ILE A 105 -8.54 -24.84 8.97
C ILE A 105 -9.46 -25.18 10.13
N ASN A 106 -8.90 -25.86 11.13
CA ASN A 106 -9.57 -26.03 12.41
C ASN A 106 -9.23 -24.85 13.33
N LYS A 107 -9.97 -23.76 13.18
CA LYS A 107 -9.73 -22.51 13.91
C LYS A 107 -10.11 -22.59 15.42
N GLY A 108 -10.79 -23.64 15.85
CA GLY A 108 -11.33 -23.74 17.23
C GLY A 108 -12.25 -22.57 17.54
N VAL A 109 -11.99 -21.87 18.63
CA VAL A 109 -12.73 -20.67 19.07
C VAL A 109 -12.17 -19.37 18.50
N ALA A 110 -11.11 -19.40 17.68
CA ALA A 110 -10.51 -18.20 17.14
C ALA A 110 -11.46 -17.49 16.15
N ALA A 111 -11.58 -16.18 16.27
CA ALA A 111 -12.16 -15.38 15.20
C ALA A 111 -11.20 -15.28 14.02
N ILE A 112 -11.73 -15.30 12.80
CA ILE A 112 -10.93 -15.26 11.58
C ILE A 112 -11.23 -13.99 10.76
N ILE A 113 -10.18 -13.27 10.42
CA ILE A 113 -10.22 -12.00 9.68
C ILE A 113 -9.53 -12.20 8.34
N TYR A 114 -10.08 -11.60 7.29
CA TYR A 114 -9.41 -11.45 6.01
C TYR A 114 -8.95 -10.01 5.84
N GLU A 115 -7.65 -9.79 5.62
CA GLU A 115 -7.08 -8.48 5.31
C GLU A 115 -6.82 -8.37 3.81
N ARG A 116 -7.50 -7.47 3.15
CA ARG A 116 -7.32 -7.22 1.72
C ARG A 116 -6.44 -6.00 1.49
N HIS A 117 -5.27 -6.19 0.90
CA HIS A 117 -4.29 -5.13 0.64
C HIS A 117 -4.23 -4.66 -0.82
N ALA A 118 -5.02 -5.26 -1.69
CA ALA A 118 -5.09 -4.93 -3.11
C ALA A 118 -6.51 -4.66 -3.57
N SER A 119 -6.69 -3.85 -4.63
CA SER A 119 -8.00 -3.68 -5.28
C SER A 119 -8.47 -5.00 -5.90
N MET A 120 -9.78 -5.19 -5.94
CA MET A 120 -10.43 -6.32 -6.63
C MET A 120 -10.07 -6.36 -8.12
N ARG A 121 -9.79 -5.22 -8.73
CA ARG A 121 -9.37 -5.12 -10.14
C ARG A 121 -8.06 -5.85 -10.44
N LEU A 122 -7.20 -6.02 -9.43
CA LEU A 122 -5.94 -6.78 -9.55
C LEU A 122 -6.16 -8.30 -9.40
N THR A 123 -7.35 -8.73 -9.03
CA THR A 123 -7.74 -10.14 -9.02
C THR A 123 -8.20 -10.52 -10.42
N GLY A 124 -7.59 -11.43 -11.08
CA GLY A 124 -7.89 -12.03 -12.38
C GLY A 124 -9.25 -11.69 -13.03
N GLY A 125 -9.78 -12.53 -13.93
CA GLY A 125 -11.01 -12.24 -14.67
C GLY A 125 -12.28 -12.13 -13.79
N LYS A 126 -13.39 -11.68 -14.41
CA LYS A 126 -14.69 -11.39 -13.73
C LYS A 126 -15.20 -12.52 -12.82
N LEU A 127 -14.94 -13.80 -13.16
CA LEU A 127 -15.35 -14.94 -12.33
C LEU A 127 -14.54 -14.95 -11.01
N ALA A 128 -13.23 -14.75 -11.08
CA ALA A 128 -12.37 -14.70 -9.90
C ALA A 128 -12.75 -13.52 -8.98
N GLN A 129 -13.12 -12.37 -9.55
CA GLN A 129 -13.60 -11.21 -8.79
C GLN A 129 -14.93 -11.50 -8.09
N LYS A 130 -15.88 -12.17 -8.77
CA LYS A 130 -17.15 -12.60 -8.15
C LYS A 130 -16.92 -13.60 -7.01
N LEU A 131 -16.06 -14.60 -7.20
CA LEU A 131 -15.69 -15.55 -6.17
C LEU A 131 -15.02 -14.85 -4.97
N MET A 132 -14.16 -13.88 -5.24
CA MET A 132 -13.52 -13.06 -4.20
C MET A 132 -14.57 -12.27 -3.42
N ALA A 133 -15.45 -11.55 -4.10
CA ALA A 133 -16.49 -10.74 -3.45
C ALA A 133 -17.41 -11.56 -2.56
N TRP A 134 -17.69 -12.80 -2.96
CA TRP A 134 -18.56 -13.73 -2.22
C TRP A 134 -17.81 -14.43 -1.07
N GLY A 135 -16.53 -14.67 -1.23
CA GLY A 135 -15.70 -15.36 -0.22
C GLY A 135 -15.60 -14.61 1.11
N GLY A 136 -15.91 -13.32 1.15
CA GLY A 136 -15.99 -12.54 2.38
C GLY A 136 -16.95 -13.10 3.43
N TYR A 137 -17.98 -13.82 3.01
CA TYR A 137 -18.92 -14.49 3.92
C TYR A 137 -18.30 -15.63 4.75
N LEU A 138 -17.13 -16.12 4.36
CA LEU A 138 -16.43 -17.19 5.08
C LEU A 138 -15.68 -16.68 6.32
N TYR A 139 -15.57 -15.37 6.48
CA TYR A 139 -14.82 -14.72 7.55
C TYR A 139 -15.75 -14.08 8.59
N ASP A 140 -15.28 -13.98 9.81
CA ASP A 140 -15.99 -13.22 10.85
C ASP A 140 -15.93 -11.73 10.56
N ARG A 141 -14.83 -11.27 9.88
CA ARG A 141 -14.66 -9.90 9.39
C ARG A 141 -13.73 -9.84 8.18
N VAL A 142 -14.05 -8.97 7.24
CA VAL A 142 -13.15 -8.59 6.16
C VAL A 142 -12.69 -7.15 6.42
N VAL A 143 -11.39 -6.94 6.48
CA VAL A 143 -10.79 -5.62 6.62
C VAL A 143 -10.26 -5.17 5.27
N VAL A 144 -10.69 -3.99 4.87
CA VAL A 144 -10.30 -3.31 3.64
C VAL A 144 -9.63 -1.98 3.97
N LEU A 145 -8.88 -1.42 3.05
CA LEU A 145 -8.02 -0.26 3.33
C LEU A 145 -8.72 1.08 3.08
N THR A 146 -9.79 1.10 2.25
CA THR A 146 -10.45 2.32 1.79
C THR A 146 -11.95 2.16 1.75
N HIS A 147 -12.67 3.27 1.78
CA HIS A 147 -14.13 3.26 1.64
C HIS A 147 -14.57 2.77 0.24
N TYR A 148 -13.77 3.04 -0.79
CA TYR A 148 -14.05 2.50 -2.12
C TYR A 148 -14.11 0.97 -2.12
N ASN A 149 -13.21 0.30 -1.39
CA ASN A 149 -13.19 -1.16 -1.33
C ASN A 149 -14.46 -1.78 -0.76
N LEU A 150 -15.27 -1.05 0.02
CA LEU A 150 -16.55 -1.56 0.53
C LEU A 150 -17.47 -1.99 -0.60
N SER A 151 -17.46 -1.26 -1.72
CA SER A 151 -18.28 -1.57 -2.89
C SER A 151 -17.81 -2.79 -3.69
N GLU A 152 -16.60 -3.27 -3.44
CA GLU A 152 -16.03 -4.42 -4.13
C GLU A 152 -16.52 -5.77 -3.55
N TRP A 153 -17.14 -5.77 -2.36
CA TRP A 153 -17.55 -6.98 -1.64
C TRP A 153 -19.08 -7.15 -1.60
N SER A 154 -19.51 -8.38 -1.64
CA SER A 154 -20.94 -8.74 -1.49
C SER A 154 -21.35 -8.93 -0.04
N SER A 155 -20.40 -9.20 0.86
CA SER A 155 -20.66 -9.41 2.27
C SER A 155 -20.81 -8.09 3.03
N SER A 156 -21.54 -8.09 4.14
CA SER A 156 -21.77 -6.91 4.98
C SER A 156 -20.84 -6.85 6.21
N ASN A 157 -20.01 -7.87 6.43
CA ASN A 157 -19.10 -7.98 7.56
C ASN A 157 -17.76 -7.24 7.28
N LEU A 158 -17.83 -6.00 6.77
CA LEU A 158 -16.69 -5.23 6.34
C LEU A 158 -16.27 -4.21 7.41
N SER A 159 -14.97 -3.92 7.48
CA SER A 159 -14.41 -2.82 8.24
C SER A 159 -13.34 -2.11 7.42
N VAL A 160 -13.32 -0.79 7.48
CA VAL A 160 -12.25 0.01 6.86
C VAL A 160 -11.21 0.31 7.92
N ILE A 161 -9.99 -0.19 7.74
CA ILE A 161 -8.83 0.14 8.57
C ILE A 161 -7.66 0.39 7.63
N PRO A 162 -7.21 1.65 7.49
CA PRO A 162 -6.12 2.01 6.61
C PRO A 162 -4.78 1.38 7.03
N ASN A 163 -3.82 1.41 6.13
CA ASN A 163 -2.44 1.07 6.47
C ASN A 163 -1.80 2.15 7.33
N PRO A 164 -0.93 1.77 8.29
CA PRO A 164 -0.16 2.72 9.08
C PRO A 164 0.92 3.38 8.22
N LEU A 165 1.28 4.61 8.59
CA LEU A 165 2.43 5.33 8.04
C LEU A 165 3.73 4.54 8.30
N SER A 166 4.62 4.54 7.30
CA SER A 166 5.87 3.75 7.35
C SER A 166 6.95 4.40 8.23
N PHE A 167 6.93 5.73 8.35
CA PHE A 167 7.88 6.51 9.13
C PHE A 167 7.29 7.88 9.45
N VAL A 168 7.75 8.49 10.55
CA VAL A 168 7.40 9.86 10.91
C VAL A 168 8.66 10.72 10.80
N PRO A 169 8.79 11.59 9.77
CA PRO A 169 9.97 12.42 9.60
C PRO A 169 10.04 13.52 10.67
N GLN A 170 11.26 13.83 11.12
CA GLN A 170 11.53 14.90 12.10
C GLN A 170 11.42 16.30 11.48
N ARG A 171 11.58 16.40 10.17
CA ARG A 171 11.51 17.65 9.39
C ARG A 171 10.58 17.49 8.20
N VAL A 172 10.15 18.59 7.64
CA VAL A 172 9.35 18.63 6.41
C VAL A 172 10.14 19.25 5.27
N SER A 173 9.70 19.00 4.03
CA SER A 173 10.26 19.66 2.87
C SER A 173 10.03 21.18 2.94
N PRO A 174 11.01 22.01 2.57
CA PRO A 174 10.83 23.46 2.45
C PRO A 174 9.94 23.85 1.25
N LEU A 175 9.60 22.90 0.38
CA LEU A 175 8.78 23.07 -0.83
C LEU A 175 9.30 24.16 -1.82
N ASN A 176 10.60 24.37 -1.84
CA ASN A 176 11.27 25.34 -2.71
C ASN A 176 12.17 24.69 -3.78
N HIS A 177 12.18 23.37 -3.81
CA HIS A 177 12.85 22.60 -4.85
C HIS A 177 12.03 22.64 -6.14
N LYS A 178 12.68 22.88 -7.28
CA LYS A 178 12.01 22.78 -8.60
C LYS A 178 11.94 21.31 -9.05
N LYS A 179 11.43 20.48 -8.17
CA LYS A 179 11.41 19.03 -8.31
C LYS A 179 10.09 18.43 -7.83
N ALA A 180 9.46 17.63 -8.68
CA ALA A 180 8.39 16.70 -8.32
C ALA A 180 8.98 15.30 -8.13
N ILE A 181 8.28 14.44 -7.38
CA ILE A 181 8.68 13.06 -7.15
C ILE A 181 7.54 12.09 -7.49
N CYS A 182 7.90 10.95 -8.08
CA CYS A 182 7.03 9.78 -8.23
C CYS A 182 7.72 8.58 -7.59
N VAL A 183 6.94 7.72 -6.92
CA VAL A 183 7.47 6.52 -6.27
C VAL A 183 6.59 5.32 -6.57
N GLY A 184 7.20 4.25 -7.09
CA GLY A 184 6.47 3.01 -7.40
C GLY A 184 7.19 2.16 -8.45
N THR A 185 6.76 0.90 -8.56
CA THR A 185 7.30 -0.01 -9.59
C THR A 185 7.06 0.53 -11.00
N ILE A 186 8.03 0.34 -11.89
CA ILE A 186 7.85 0.72 -13.29
C ILE A 186 6.96 -0.33 -13.94
N SER A 187 5.68 0.01 -14.09
CA SER A 187 4.65 -0.89 -14.63
C SER A 187 3.53 -0.10 -15.30
N TYR A 188 2.78 -0.71 -16.19
CA TYR A 188 1.63 -0.10 -16.84
C TYR A 188 0.62 0.49 -15.83
N ASN A 189 0.40 -0.21 -14.72
CA ASN A 189 -0.55 0.24 -13.70
C ASN A 189 -0.15 1.58 -13.04
N LYS A 190 1.15 1.91 -12.99
CA LYS A 190 1.64 3.16 -12.39
C LYS A 190 1.52 4.38 -13.29
N GLY A 191 1.17 4.21 -14.58
CA GLY A 191 0.76 5.29 -15.47
C GLY A 191 1.86 6.31 -15.80
N TYR A 192 3.13 5.92 -15.76
CA TYR A 192 4.23 6.83 -16.08
C TYR A 192 4.22 7.31 -17.53
N ASP A 193 3.60 6.56 -18.44
CA ASP A 193 3.30 6.98 -19.81
C ASP A 193 2.39 8.21 -19.84
N LEU A 194 1.33 8.22 -19.03
CA LEU A 194 0.40 9.35 -18.89
C LEU A 194 1.08 10.57 -18.26
N LEU A 195 1.97 10.34 -17.29
CA LEU A 195 2.77 11.42 -16.70
C LEU A 195 3.69 12.06 -17.74
N ILE A 196 4.40 11.26 -18.55
CA ILE A 196 5.29 11.77 -19.60
C ILE A 196 4.49 12.64 -20.59
N ASP A 197 3.29 12.21 -20.97
CA ASP A 197 2.43 12.99 -21.84
C ASP A 197 1.97 14.30 -21.20
N ALA A 198 1.58 14.29 -19.92
CA ALA A 198 1.23 15.50 -19.19
C ALA A 198 2.41 16.45 -19.03
N TRP A 199 3.62 15.90 -18.78
CA TRP A 199 4.81 16.68 -18.54
C TRP A 199 5.27 17.48 -19.76
N VAL A 200 4.89 17.11 -20.97
CA VAL A 200 5.14 17.93 -22.19
C VAL A 200 4.59 19.36 -22.03
N GLN A 201 3.36 19.47 -21.48
CA GLN A 201 2.73 20.78 -21.26
C GLN A 201 3.37 21.54 -20.09
N VAL A 202 3.81 20.81 -19.06
CA VAL A 202 4.51 21.39 -17.89
C VAL A 202 5.89 21.92 -18.31
N ALA A 203 6.64 21.11 -19.05
CA ALA A 203 7.99 21.45 -19.53
C ALA A 203 8.01 22.68 -20.43
N ALA A 204 6.99 22.87 -21.24
CA ALA A 204 6.86 24.05 -22.11
C ALA A 204 6.74 25.36 -21.31
N LYS A 205 6.11 25.34 -20.14
CA LYS A 205 5.92 26.49 -19.27
C LYS A 205 7.02 26.63 -18.21
N HIS A 206 7.50 25.52 -17.71
CA HIS A 206 8.43 25.42 -16.56
C HIS A 206 9.64 24.55 -16.91
N PRO A 207 10.53 25.01 -17.81
CA PRO A 207 11.64 24.23 -18.33
C PRO A 207 12.72 23.88 -17.27
N ASP A 208 12.70 24.55 -16.14
CA ASP A 208 13.59 24.38 -15.02
C ASP A 208 13.07 23.41 -13.94
N TRP A 209 11.85 22.87 -14.12
CA TRP A 209 11.29 21.85 -13.25
C TRP A 209 11.64 20.45 -13.74
N THR A 210 11.82 19.54 -12.77
CA THR A 210 12.12 18.13 -13.03
C THR A 210 11.17 17.23 -12.27
N VAL A 211 11.03 15.99 -12.75
CA VAL A 211 10.40 14.90 -12.00
C VAL A 211 11.34 13.71 -11.91
N GLU A 212 11.57 13.25 -10.69
CA GLU A 212 12.37 12.07 -10.39
C GLU A 212 11.45 10.89 -10.09
N ILE A 213 11.68 9.74 -10.74
CA ILE A 213 10.88 8.52 -10.61
C ILE A 213 11.72 7.46 -9.93
N TYR A 214 11.30 7.07 -8.72
CA TYR A 214 11.97 6.06 -7.91
C TYR A 214 11.21 4.74 -7.92
N GLY A 215 11.86 3.66 -8.33
CA GLY A 215 11.27 2.33 -8.33
C GLY A 215 12.01 1.31 -9.19
N LYS A 216 11.62 0.05 -9.06
CA LYS A 216 12.15 -1.06 -9.88
C LYS A 216 11.27 -1.29 -11.10
N GLY A 217 11.87 -1.73 -12.19
CA GLY A 217 11.20 -2.18 -13.42
C GLY A 217 11.96 -1.84 -14.67
N ASP A 218 11.45 -2.27 -15.81
CA ASP A 218 12.02 -1.95 -17.11
C ASP A 218 11.56 -0.55 -17.55
N THR A 219 12.51 0.33 -17.79
CA THR A 219 12.29 1.70 -18.23
C THR A 219 12.43 1.89 -19.75
N SER A 220 12.82 0.85 -20.50
CA SER A 220 13.25 0.94 -21.90
C SER A 220 12.22 1.59 -22.82
N GLN A 221 10.94 1.25 -22.67
CA GLN A 221 9.87 1.82 -23.49
C GLN A 221 9.56 3.27 -23.09
N LEU A 222 9.52 3.54 -21.79
CA LEU A 222 9.27 4.87 -21.27
C LEU A 222 10.43 5.84 -21.57
N GLN A 223 11.68 5.34 -21.55
CA GLN A 223 12.83 6.12 -21.91
C GLN A 223 12.77 6.56 -23.38
N LYS A 224 12.40 5.65 -24.30
CA LYS A 224 12.15 6.00 -25.71
C LYS A 224 11.10 7.08 -25.87
N LEU A 225 10.02 7.02 -25.08
CA LEU A 225 8.97 8.03 -25.10
C LEU A 225 9.50 9.41 -24.60
N ILE A 226 10.30 9.41 -23.53
CA ILE A 226 10.97 10.62 -23.01
C ILE A 226 11.87 11.24 -24.07
N ASP A 227 12.69 10.41 -24.77
CA ASP A 227 13.61 10.88 -25.81
C ASP A 227 12.84 11.48 -27.00
N GLN A 228 11.79 10.79 -27.47
CA GLN A 228 10.92 11.27 -28.55
C GLN A 228 10.27 12.61 -28.23
N LYS A 229 9.88 12.84 -26.95
CA LYS A 229 9.27 14.07 -26.48
C LYS A 229 10.27 15.12 -26.02
N ARG A 230 11.59 14.84 -26.12
CA ARG A 230 12.70 15.73 -25.73
C ARG A 230 12.68 16.15 -24.26
N LEU A 231 12.26 15.22 -23.38
CA LEU A 231 12.12 15.44 -21.92
C LEU A 231 13.27 14.85 -21.10
N THR A 232 14.37 14.44 -21.72
CA THR A 232 15.53 13.76 -21.07
C THR A 232 16.17 14.53 -19.92
N LYS A 233 16.07 15.88 -19.93
CA LYS A 233 16.60 16.72 -18.85
C LYS A 233 15.60 16.92 -17.70
N GLN A 234 14.35 16.57 -17.89
CA GLN A 234 13.27 16.90 -16.95
C GLN A 234 12.63 15.67 -16.31
N ILE A 235 12.69 14.51 -16.96
CA ILE A 235 12.18 13.25 -16.38
C ILE A 235 13.34 12.29 -16.21
N VAL A 236 13.57 11.85 -14.98
CA VAL A 236 14.70 10.99 -14.62
C VAL A 236 14.24 9.75 -13.88
N PHE A 237 14.60 8.57 -14.37
CA PHE A 237 14.44 7.31 -13.65
C PHE A 237 15.65 7.11 -12.74
N CYS A 238 15.41 7.16 -11.42
CA CYS A 238 16.46 7.08 -10.40
C CYS A 238 16.70 5.67 -9.87
N GLY A 239 15.86 4.70 -10.27
CA GLY A 239 15.90 3.34 -9.72
C GLY A 239 15.37 3.25 -8.29
N PRO A 240 15.51 2.10 -7.63
CA PRO A 240 15.07 1.92 -6.25
C PRO A 240 16.04 2.57 -5.25
N THR A 241 15.51 3.06 -4.13
CA THR A 241 16.31 3.63 -3.03
C THR A 241 15.79 3.16 -1.67
N ASN A 242 16.68 3.01 -0.69
CA ASN A 242 16.36 2.83 0.72
C ASN A 242 16.29 4.15 1.50
N GLN A 243 16.59 5.28 0.85
CA GLN A 243 16.58 6.63 1.40
C GLN A 243 15.38 7.45 0.90
N ILE A 244 14.24 6.80 0.69
CA ILE A 244 13.08 7.46 0.06
C ILE A 244 12.58 8.67 0.86
N GLN A 245 12.69 8.65 2.19
CA GLN A 245 12.33 9.79 3.03
C GLN A 245 13.12 11.05 2.66
N GLU A 246 14.43 10.95 2.44
CA GLU A 246 15.26 12.08 2.03
C GLU A 246 14.86 12.59 0.64
N LYS A 247 14.46 11.67 -0.27
CA LYS A 247 13.99 12.06 -1.61
C LYS A 247 12.65 12.81 -1.57
N TYR A 248 11.76 12.46 -0.66
CA TYR A 248 10.56 13.29 -0.40
C TYR A 248 10.96 14.67 0.13
N LEU A 249 11.88 14.77 1.09
CA LEU A 249 12.32 16.05 1.67
C LEU A 249 13.03 16.97 0.66
N GLU A 250 13.64 16.41 -0.38
CA GLU A 250 14.29 17.12 -1.50
C GLU A 250 13.31 17.48 -2.64
N SER A 251 12.01 17.25 -2.47
CA SER A 251 11.00 17.48 -3.49
C SER A 251 9.95 18.49 -3.01
N SER A 252 9.15 19.04 -3.93
CA SER A 252 8.10 20.02 -3.61
C SER A 252 6.69 19.44 -3.62
N PHE A 253 6.43 18.41 -4.41
CA PHE A 253 5.16 17.69 -4.41
C PHE A 253 5.33 16.29 -5.00
N LEU A 254 4.40 15.40 -4.66
CA LEU A 254 4.33 14.06 -5.23
C LEU A 254 3.30 14.00 -6.36
N ILE A 255 3.62 13.25 -7.41
CA ILE A 255 2.64 12.89 -8.46
C ILE A 255 2.42 11.37 -8.43
N LEU A 256 1.14 10.95 -8.38
CA LEU A 256 0.73 9.56 -8.46
C LEU A 256 -0.20 9.36 -9.68
N PRO A 257 0.36 9.07 -10.87
CA PRO A 257 -0.42 8.96 -12.10
C PRO A 257 -0.99 7.55 -12.32
N SER A 258 -1.22 6.80 -11.24
CA SER A 258 -1.60 5.40 -11.29
C SER A 258 -3.00 5.19 -11.86
N ARG A 259 -3.17 4.11 -12.63
CA ARG A 259 -4.48 3.61 -13.13
C ARG A 259 -5.28 2.91 -12.05
N SER A 260 -4.60 2.33 -11.05
CA SER A 260 -5.23 1.67 -9.90
C SER A 260 -4.23 1.56 -8.76
N GLU A 261 -4.72 1.63 -7.54
CA GLU A 261 -3.95 1.43 -6.31
C GLU A 261 -4.59 0.38 -5.41
N GLY A 262 -3.85 -0.12 -4.42
CA GLY A 262 -4.43 -0.86 -3.30
C GLY A 262 -4.79 0.05 -2.14
N PHE A 263 -3.94 1.08 -1.91
CA PHE A 263 -4.13 2.10 -0.89
C PHE A 263 -3.41 3.41 -1.26
N GLY A 264 -2.19 3.34 -1.77
CA GLY A 264 -1.38 4.51 -2.07
C GLY A 264 -0.48 4.94 -0.91
N MET A 265 0.28 4.00 -0.34
CA MET A 265 1.24 4.26 0.75
C MET A 265 2.12 5.48 0.49
N VAL A 266 2.56 5.66 -0.75
CA VAL A 266 3.42 6.77 -1.16
C VAL A 266 2.78 8.15 -0.95
N LEU A 267 1.43 8.23 -0.97
CA LEU A 267 0.71 9.47 -0.70
C LEU A 267 0.89 9.88 0.76
N ILE A 268 0.61 8.98 1.70
CA ILE A 268 0.75 9.28 3.13
C ILE A 268 2.21 9.50 3.53
N GLU A 269 3.16 8.81 2.89
CA GLU A 269 4.60 9.00 3.10
C GLU A 269 5.05 10.39 2.63
N ALA A 270 4.64 10.83 1.44
CA ALA A 270 4.93 12.16 0.93
C ALA A 270 4.28 13.25 1.78
N MET A 271 3.00 13.07 2.15
CA MET A 271 2.28 14.01 3.02
C MET A 271 2.93 14.09 4.41
N ALA A 272 3.49 13.00 4.94
CA ALA A 272 4.25 13.03 6.19
C ALA A 272 5.51 13.90 6.08
N CYS A 273 6.12 13.99 4.89
CA CYS A 273 7.21 14.91 4.60
C CYS A 273 6.74 16.33 4.26
N GLY A 274 5.45 16.62 4.34
CA GLY A 274 4.86 17.91 4.03
C GLY A 274 4.65 18.17 2.54
N LEU A 275 4.70 17.15 1.68
CA LEU A 275 4.45 17.31 0.25
C LEU A 275 2.95 17.21 -0.04
N PRO A 276 2.34 18.18 -0.72
CA PRO A 276 1.04 17.97 -1.31
C PRO A 276 1.11 16.94 -2.44
N CYS A 277 0.01 16.24 -2.69
CA CYS A 277 -0.04 15.16 -3.66
C CYS A 277 -0.98 15.49 -4.82
N ILE A 278 -0.53 15.23 -6.05
CA ILE A 278 -1.35 15.30 -7.25
C ILE A 278 -1.55 13.88 -7.76
N SER A 279 -2.79 13.42 -7.85
CA SER A 279 -3.07 12.04 -8.24
C SER A 279 -4.26 11.96 -9.17
N PHE A 280 -4.25 10.96 -10.06
CA PHE A 280 -5.50 10.53 -10.65
C PHE A 280 -6.44 9.99 -9.57
N ASP A 281 -7.73 10.23 -9.74
CA ASP A 281 -8.81 9.66 -8.94
C ASP A 281 -9.07 8.22 -9.39
N CYS A 282 -8.03 7.39 -9.21
CA CYS A 282 -8.10 5.99 -9.54
C CYS A 282 -8.75 5.17 -8.42
N PRO A 283 -9.28 3.98 -8.72
CA PRO A 283 -9.85 3.10 -7.72
C PRO A 283 -8.86 2.78 -6.59
N CYS A 284 -9.36 2.82 -5.37
CA CYS A 284 -8.72 2.49 -4.10
C CYS A 284 -7.52 3.39 -3.73
N GLY A 285 -7.72 4.24 -2.76
CA GLY A 285 -6.67 5.00 -2.08
C GLY A 285 -6.71 6.50 -2.29
N PRO A 286 -6.39 7.06 -3.47
CA PRO A 286 -6.23 8.51 -3.60
C PRO A 286 -7.41 9.34 -3.07
N ARG A 287 -8.64 8.95 -3.36
CA ARG A 287 -9.87 9.61 -2.91
C ARG A 287 -10.08 9.58 -1.39
N ASP A 288 -9.56 8.55 -0.72
CA ASP A 288 -9.66 8.42 0.74
C ASP A 288 -8.56 9.20 1.47
N ILE A 289 -7.49 9.61 0.76
CA ILE A 289 -6.31 10.27 1.32
C ILE A 289 -6.26 11.75 0.94
N ILE A 290 -6.61 12.10 -0.29
CA ILE A 290 -6.51 13.46 -0.82
C ILE A 290 -7.84 14.19 -0.67
N GLU A 291 -7.85 15.26 0.12
CA GLU A 291 -8.89 16.27 0.11
C GLU A 291 -8.61 17.27 -1.02
N ASN A 292 -9.36 17.13 -2.13
CA ASN A 292 -9.13 17.90 -3.35
C ASN A 292 -9.11 19.42 -3.10
N GLY A 293 -8.04 20.09 -3.51
CA GLY A 293 -7.84 21.53 -3.32
C GLY A 293 -7.32 21.93 -1.93
N LYS A 294 -7.16 21.00 -0.98
CA LYS A 294 -6.72 21.29 0.38
C LYS A 294 -5.33 20.74 0.67
N ASN A 295 -5.13 19.41 0.58
CA ASN A 295 -3.82 18.76 0.79
C ASN A 295 -3.21 18.21 -0.49
N GLY A 296 -3.86 18.47 -1.64
CA GLY A 296 -3.45 18.02 -2.95
C GLY A 296 -4.54 18.19 -4.00
N TYR A 297 -4.35 17.58 -5.16
CA TYR A 297 -5.34 17.53 -6.23
C TYR A 297 -5.68 16.11 -6.63
N LEU A 298 -6.97 15.81 -6.69
CA LEU A 298 -7.54 14.63 -7.34
C LEU A 298 -7.99 15.01 -8.75
N VAL A 299 -7.46 14.32 -9.72
CA VAL A 299 -7.73 14.56 -11.14
C VAL A 299 -8.46 13.35 -11.71
N GLU A 300 -9.43 13.57 -12.58
CA GLU A 300 -10.13 12.48 -13.27
C GLU A 300 -9.14 11.50 -13.91
N SER A 301 -9.40 10.20 -13.72
CA SER A 301 -8.49 9.15 -14.17
C SER A 301 -8.16 9.26 -15.65
N GLU A 302 -6.87 9.16 -15.97
CA GLU A 302 -6.29 9.19 -17.32
C GLU A 302 -6.50 10.53 -18.10
N ARG A 303 -7.02 11.57 -17.47
CA ARG A 303 -7.12 12.91 -18.07
C ARG A 303 -5.77 13.63 -17.97
N ILE A 304 -4.97 13.46 -19.01
CA ILE A 304 -3.61 14.02 -19.14
C ILE A 304 -3.63 15.54 -19.06
N ASP A 305 -4.59 16.18 -19.71
CA ASP A 305 -4.79 17.64 -19.71
C ASP A 305 -5.03 18.19 -18.30
N LEU A 306 -5.91 17.54 -17.55
CA LEU A 306 -6.21 17.94 -16.17
C LEU A 306 -5.03 17.68 -15.22
N LEU A 307 -4.27 16.61 -15.44
CA LEU A 307 -3.06 16.35 -14.68
C LEU A 307 -2.02 17.46 -14.89
N ALA A 308 -1.78 17.83 -16.14
CA ALA A 308 -0.88 18.93 -16.48
C ALA A 308 -1.35 20.27 -15.89
N MET A 309 -2.66 20.55 -15.93
CA MET A 309 -3.23 21.77 -15.32
C MET A 309 -3.04 21.80 -13.81
N ALA A 310 -3.27 20.69 -13.11
CA ALA A 310 -3.05 20.61 -11.65
C ALA A 310 -1.59 20.81 -11.27
N ILE A 311 -0.66 20.22 -12.04
CA ILE A 311 0.79 20.41 -11.84
C ILE A 311 1.17 21.87 -12.05
N ASN A 312 0.78 22.49 -13.18
CA ASN A 312 1.07 23.90 -13.46
C ASN A 312 0.54 24.82 -12.35
N LYS A 313 -0.69 24.59 -11.88
CA LYS A 313 -1.32 25.39 -10.83
C LYS A 313 -0.51 25.39 -9.51
N VAL A 314 0.04 24.23 -9.15
CA VAL A 314 0.87 24.08 -7.94
C VAL A 314 2.23 24.76 -8.14
N ILE A 315 2.84 24.64 -9.32
CA ILE A 315 4.12 25.29 -9.66
C ILE A 315 4.00 26.81 -9.69
N GLU A 316 2.92 27.32 -10.27
CA GLU A 316 2.66 28.76 -10.47
C GLU A 316 2.29 29.50 -9.18
N SER A 317 1.96 28.76 -8.09
CA SER A 317 1.55 29.38 -6.83
C SER A 317 2.32 28.84 -5.62
N PRO A 318 3.49 29.40 -5.29
CA PRO A 318 4.25 28.97 -4.11
C PRO A 318 3.46 29.09 -2.79
N MET A 319 2.60 30.07 -2.65
CA MET A 319 1.74 30.20 -1.45
C MET A 319 0.74 29.05 -1.33
N LEU A 320 0.11 28.66 -2.44
CA LEU A 320 -0.80 27.51 -2.47
C LEU A 320 -0.03 26.21 -2.15
N LEU A 321 1.14 26.03 -2.73
CA LEU A 321 2.02 24.89 -2.48
C LEU A 321 2.35 24.75 -0.98
N GLN A 322 2.75 25.85 -0.33
CA GLN A 322 3.05 25.88 1.11
C GLN A 322 1.82 25.58 1.95
N GLN A 323 0.67 26.18 1.62
CA GLN A 323 -0.57 25.93 2.34
C GLN A 323 -1.01 24.46 2.22
N MET A 324 -0.97 23.90 1.01
CA MET A 324 -1.30 22.48 0.77
C MET A 324 -0.33 21.55 1.51
N GLY A 325 0.96 21.87 1.53
CA GLY A 325 1.96 21.08 2.26
C GLY A 325 1.70 21.05 3.77
N LYS A 326 1.29 22.16 4.36
CA LYS A 326 0.86 22.21 5.76
C LYS A 326 -0.34 21.29 6.01
N TYR A 327 -1.40 21.40 5.20
CA TYR A 327 -2.58 20.54 5.33
C TYR A 327 -2.25 19.07 5.07
N ALA A 328 -1.36 18.76 4.11
CA ALA A 328 -0.86 17.41 3.88
C ALA A 328 -0.24 16.83 5.15
N ARG A 329 0.64 17.59 5.81
CA ARG A 329 1.27 17.18 7.07
C ARG A 329 0.27 16.97 8.21
N GLU A 330 -0.74 17.83 8.31
CA GLU A 330 -1.79 17.71 9.32
C GLU A 330 -2.68 16.48 9.09
N SER A 331 -2.98 16.14 7.84
CA SER A 331 -3.89 15.03 7.51
C SER A 331 -3.36 13.63 7.85
N ILE A 332 -2.03 13.47 8.02
CA ILE A 332 -1.43 12.13 8.24
C ILE A 332 -1.66 11.58 9.65
N HIS A 333 -2.19 12.35 10.58
CA HIS A 333 -2.47 11.87 11.95
C HIS A 333 -3.42 10.65 11.96
N ALA A 334 -4.33 10.56 10.99
CA ALA A 334 -5.23 9.43 10.82
C ALA A 334 -4.48 8.11 10.53
N TYR A 335 -3.25 8.19 10.03
CA TYR A 335 -2.42 7.06 9.60
C TYR A 335 -1.27 6.75 10.57
N HIS A 336 -1.16 7.44 11.70
CA HIS A 336 -0.20 7.09 12.73
C HIS A 336 -0.50 5.69 13.28
N ILE A 337 0.56 4.95 13.63
CA ILE A 337 0.41 3.56 14.07
C ILE A 337 -0.48 3.43 15.31
N GLU A 338 -0.46 4.42 16.21
CA GLU A 338 -1.29 4.47 17.40
C GLU A 338 -2.78 4.53 17.04
N THR A 339 -3.16 5.39 16.08
CA THR A 339 -4.54 5.52 15.59
C THR A 339 -5.00 4.23 14.92
N ILE A 340 -4.18 3.68 14.05
CA ILE A 340 -4.48 2.43 13.34
C ILE A 340 -4.58 1.25 14.32
N ALA A 341 -3.66 1.16 15.28
CA ALA A 341 -3.67 0.11 16.30
C ALA A 341 -4.91 0.18 17.20
N SER A 342 -5.36 1.40 17.53
CA SER A 342 -6.62 1.61 18.28
C SER A 342 -7.83 1.07 17.50
N ALA A 343 -7.90 1.33 16.19
CA ALA A 343 -8.97 0.79 15.34
C ALA A 343 -8.97 -0.75 15.30
N TRP A 344 -7.78 -1.36 15.21
CA TRP A 344 -7.62 -2.81 15.29
C TRP A 344 -8.03 -3.37 16.67
N GLN A 345 -7.66 -2.71 17.78
CA GLN A 345 -8.06 -3.12 19.12
C GLN A 345 -9.59 -3.12 19.28
N GLN A 346 -10.26 -2.07 18.77
CA GLN A 346 -11.72 -1.97 18.76
C GLN A 346 -12.35 -3.10 17.93
N LEU A 347 -11.77 -3.43 16.79
CA LEU A 347 -12.22 -4.56 15.98
C LEU A 347 -12.07 -5.88 16.73
N PHE A 348 -10.89 -6.15 17.28
CA PHE A 348 -10.61 -7.38 18.02
C PHE A 348 -11.51 -7.55 19.25
N SER A 349 -11.85 -6.46 19.94
CA SER A 349 -12.75 -6.52 21.10
C SER A 349 -14.18 -6.92 20.75
N LYS A 350 -14.65 -6.60 19.53
CA LYS A 350 -15.98 -6.98 19.01
C LYS A 350 -16.06 -8.42 18.51
N LEU A 351 -14.91 -9.07 18.32
CA LEU A 351 -14.80 -10.43 17.78
C LEU A 351 -14.54 -11.48 18.88
N LYS A 352 -14.32 -11.05 20.12
CA LYS A 352 -14.24 -11.91 21.30
C LYS A 352 -15.62 -12.23 21.83
#